data_ca2de801639ef9e0b45eaabf2c5ac6fc
#
_entry.id   ca2de801639ef9e0b45eaabf2c5ac6fc
#
_cell.length_a   1.000
_cell.length_b   1.000
_cell.length_c   1.000
_cell.angle_alpha   90.00
_cell.angle_beta   90.00
_cell.angle_gamma   90.00
#
_symmetry.space_group_name_H-M   'P 1'
#
loop_
_entity.id
_entity.type
_entity.pdbx_description
1 polymer ?
#
loop_
_entity_poly.entity_id
_entity_poly.type
_entity_poly.pdbx_seq_one_letter_code
_entity_poly.pdbx_strand_id
1 'polypeptide(L)'
;MKEIIYNYDFLKESEVTETVIRTKAILVTESGIVIGNENSIFQFPGGHLEENESFEDCLKREILEETGIEITDEKIDKPFMKVTYLSKDWPEEGKNRKAEIYYYAIETLKKPDISKVNYTEHEKEENFK
;
A
#
# COMPACT_ATOMS: atom_id res chain seq x y z
N MET A 1 -8.44 -9.94 12.44
CA MET A 1 -8.22 -9.17 11.20
C MET A 1 -9.44 -9.31 10.29
N LYS A 2 -9.96 -8.21 9.84
CA LYS A 2 -11.07 -8.20 8.90
C LYS A 2 -10.58 -8.52 7.49
N GLU A 3 -11.29 -9.37 6.77
CA GLU A 3 -10.99 -9.70 5.38
C GLU A 3 -12.16 -9.29 4.48
N ILE A 4 -11.83 -8.63 3.38
CA ILE A 4 -12.79 -8.22 2.36
C ILE A 4 -12.29 -8.76 1.02
N ILE A 5 -13.16 -9.43 0.27
CA ILE A 5 -12.81 -10.01 -1.01
C ILE A 5 -13.71 -9.44 -2.10
N TYR A 6 -13.11 -8.90 -3.14
CA TYR A 6 -13.81 -8.42 -4.33
C TYR A 6 -13.49 -9.36 -5.50
N ASN A 7 -14.51 -10.05 -5.99
CA ASN A 7 -14.36 -11.03 -7.08
C ASN A 7 -15.57 -10.95 -8.01
N TYR A 8 -15.63 -9.87 -8.76
CA TYR A 8 -16.77 -9.59 -9.64
C TYR A 8 -16.83 -10.53 -10.86
N ASP A 9 -15.71 -11.12 -11.23
CA ASP A 9 -15.61 -12.01 -12.38
C ASP A 9 -15.77 -13.49 -12.00
N PHE A 10 -16.06 -13.76 -10.73
CA PHE A 10 -16.20 -15.14 -10.21
C PHE A 10 -14.98 -16.02 -10.54
N LEU A 11 -13.80 -15.45 -10.42
CA LEU A 11 -12.54 -16.12 -10.70
C LEU A 11 -12.27 -17.19 -9.65
N LYS A 12 -11.85 -18.38 -10.09
CA LYS A 12 -11.48 -19.48 -9.18
C LYS A 12 -9.99 -19.34 -8.84
N GLU A 13 -9.61 -19.80 -7.64
CA GLU A 13 -8.21 -19.80 -7.20
C GLU A 13 -7.30 -20.51 -8.21
N SER A 14 -7.78 -21.59 -8.79
CA SER A 14 -7.03 -22.36 -9.81
C SER A 14 -6.79 -21.58 -11.10
N GLU A 15 -7.54 -20.51 -11.33
CA GLU A 15 -7.41 -19.67 -12.53
C GLU A 15 -6.46 -18.50 -12.34
N VAL A 16 -6.01 -18.23 -11.11
CA VAL A 16 -5.09 -17.14 -10.80
C VAL A 16 -3.73 -17.42 -11.41
N THR A 17 -3.22 -16.48 -12.20
CA THR A 17 -1.92 -16.61 -12.86
C THR A 17 -0.82 -15.84 -12.16
N GLU A 18 -1.16 -14.81 -11.39
CA GLU A 18 -0.18 -14.03 -10.64
C GLU A 18 -0.81 -13.49 -9.35
N THR A 19 0.02 -13.36 -8.33
CA THR A 19 -0.38 -12.77 -7.04
C THR A 19 0.56 -11.61 -6.74
N VAL A 20 -0.03 -10.46 -6.40
CA VAL A 20 0.75 -9.31 -5.92
C VAL A 20 0.34 -9.00 -4.49
N ILE A 21 1.31 -8.62 -3.68
CA ILE A 21 1.11 -8.30 -2.26
C ILE A 21 1.53 -6.86 -2.05
N ARG A 22 0.65 -6.09 -1.37
CA ARG A 22 0.91 -4.70 -1.04
C ARG A 22 0.66 -4.46 0.43
N THR A 23 1.35 -3.49 0.99
CA THR A 23 1.09 -2.97 2.33
C THR A 23 0.59 -1.53 2.19
N LYS A 24 -0.31 -1.14 3.08
CA LYS A 24 -0.81 0.23 3.16
C LYS A 24 -0.87 0.65 4.61
N ALA A 25 -0.58 1.92 4.87
CA ALA A 25 -0.61 2.46 6.23
C ALA A 25 -1.69 3.50 6.40
N ILE A 26 -2.49 3.35 7.44
CA ILE A 26 -3.28 4.44 7.98
C ILE A 26 -2.34 5.13 8.96
N LEU A 27 -1.65 6.16 8.48
CA LEU A 27 -0.62 6.85 9.24
C LEU A 27 -1.23 8.07 9.93
N VAL A 28 -1.36 7.98 11.25
CA VAL A 28 -2.01 9.00 12.07
C VAL A 28 -0.97 9.91 12.70
N THR A 29 -1.05 11.20 12.42
CA THR A 29 -0.19 12.23 12.99
C THR A 29 -1.02 13.17 13.85
N GLU A 30 -0.39 14.13 14.52
CA GLU A 30 -1.11 15.15 15.29
C GLU A 30 -2.07 15.97 14.41
N SER A 31 -1.73 16.13 13.13
CA SER A 31 -2.52 16.91 12.17
C SER A 31 -3.60 16.10 11.46
N GLY A 32 -3.63 14.79 11.68
CA GLY A 32 -4.60 13.90 11.04
C GLY A 32 -3.95 12.75 10.29
N ILE A 33 -4.67 12.19 9.34
CA ILE A 33 -4.22 11.03 8.58
C ILE A 33 -3.45 11.49 7.33
N VAL A 34 -2.31 10.88 7.07
CA VAL A 34 -1.48 11.18 5.90
C VAL A 34 -2.03 10.45 4.68
N ILE A 35 -2.37 11.22 3.64
CA ILE A 35 -2.90 10.69 2.38
C ILE A 35 -2.09 11.28 1.22
N GLY A 36 -1.78 10.42 0.25
CA GLY A 36 -1.24 10.88 -1.03
C GLY A 36 -2.37 11.27 -1.98
N ASN A 37 -2.08 12.18 -2.91
CA ASN A 37 -3.02 12.58 -3.95
C ASN A 37 -2.39 12.31 -5.31
N GLU A 38 -2.94 11.34 -6.03
CA GLU A 38 -2.47 10.91 -7.34
C GLU A 38 -3.64 11.02 -8.32
N ASN A 39 -3.54 11.95 -9.29
CA ASN A 39 -4.61 12.20 -10.27
C ASN A 39 -5.99 12.39 -9.62
N SER A 40 -6.05 13.19 -8.57
CA SER A 40 -7.28 13.42 -7.78
C SER A 40 -7.81 12.18 -7.06
N ILE A 41 -7.06 11.09 -7.03
CA ILE A 41 -7.38 9.90 -6.24
C ILE A 41 -6.53 9.94 -4.98
N PHE A 42 -7.18 9.88 -3.82
CA PHE A 42 -6.50 9.87 -2.53
C PHE A 42 -6.10 8.43 -2.18
N GLN A 43 -4.85 8.26 -1.79
CA GLN A 43 -4.32 6.94 -1.44
C GLN A 43 -3.55 6.99 -0.13
N PHE A 44 -3.63 5.90 0.63
CA PHE A 44 -2.78 5.72 1.79
C PHE A 44 -1.37 5.34 1.36
N PRO A 45 -0.32 5.78 2.09
CA PRO A 45 1.04 5.39 1.75
C PRO A 45 1.22 3.88 1.82
N GLY A 46 2.00 3.34 0.91
CA GLY A 46 2.28 1.93 0.81
C GLY A 46 2.58 1.50 -0.62
N GLY A 47 2.88 0.25 -0.81
CA GLY A 47 3.19 -0.26 -2.14
C GLY A 47 3.49 -1.76 -2.15
N HIS A 48 4.12 -2.19 -3.22
CA HIS A 48 4.42 -3.60 -3.47
C HIS A 48 5.49 -4.14 -2.53
N LEU A 49 5.23 -5.35 -2.01
CA LEU A 49 6.24 -6.11 -1.28
C LEU A 49 7.32 -6.56 -2.27
N GLU A 50 8.56 -6.28 -1.96
CA GLU A 50 9.70 -6.70 -2.77
C GLU A 50 10.20 -8.07 -2.30
N GLU A 51 10.96 -8.73 -3.18
CA GLU A 51 11.54 -10.04 -2.88
C GLU A 51 12.44 -9.94 -1.63
N ASN A 52 12.28 -10.92 -0.73
CA ASN A 52 13.04 -11.02 0.53
C ASN A 52 12.78 -9.87 1.52
N GLU A 53 11.73 -9.11 1.32
CA GLU A 53 11.35 -8.01 2.20
C GLU A 53 10.26 -8.48 3.16
N SER A 54 10.37 -8.13 4.45
CA SER A 54 9.27 -8.37 5.39
C SER A 54 8.17 -7.34 5.16
N PHE A 55 6.96 -7.65 5.62
CA PHE A 55 5.83 -6.71 5.53
C PHE A 55 6.14 -5.40 6.26
N GLU A 56 6.77 -5.46 7.44
CA GLU A 56 7.16 -4.26 8.18
C GLU A 56 8.19 -3.43 7.44
N ASP A 57 9.20 -4.07 6.85
CA ASP A 57 10.23 -3.36 6.10
C ASP A 57 9.66 -2.71 4.85
N CYS A 58 8.75 -3.39 4.16
CA CYS A 58 8.01 -2.82 3.03
C CYS A 58 7.26 -1.57 3.46
N LEU A 59 6.51 -1.67 4.55
CA LEU A 59 5.71 -0.57 5.07
C LEU A 59 6.58 0.64 5.42
N LYS A 60 7.68 0.41 6.15
CA LYS A 60 8.62 1.47 6.54
C LYS A 60 9.26 2.13 5.34
N ARG A 61 9.70 1.33 4.37
CA ARG A 61 10.32 1.83 3.14
C ARG A 61 9.35 2.71 2.35
N GLU A 62 8.14 2.21 2.13
CA GLU A 62 7.13 2.95 1.36
C GLU A 62 6.70 4.24 2.06
N ILE A 63 6.54 4.21 3.38
CA ILE A 63 6.21 5.42 4.16
C ILE A 63 7.31 6.46 4.00
N LEU A 64 8.57 6.05 4.12
CA LEU A 64 9.70 6.97 3.97
C LEU A 64 9.76 7.56 2.56
N GLU A 65 9.62 6.72 1.53
CA GLU A 65 9.67 7.15 0.14
C GLU A 65 8.57 8.15 -0.21
N GLU A 66 7.38 7.94 0.32
CA GLU A 66 6.20 8.72 -0.07
C GLU A 66 5.90 9.90 0.84
N THR A 67 6.31 9.87 2.11
CA THR A 67 5.96 10.91 3.08
C THR A 67 7.18 11.60 3.71
N GLY A 68 8.34 10.99 3.60
CA GLY A 68 9.54 11.45 4.27
C GLY A 68 9.61 11.11 5.76
N ILE A 69 8.62 10.40 6.28
CA ILE A 69 8.60 9.99 7.68
C ILE A 69 9.39 8.68 7.82
N GLU A 70 10.40 8.69 8.69
CA GLU A 70 11.14 7.48 9.02
C GLU A 70 10.50 6.84 10.25
N ILE A 71 10.01 5.63 10.08
CA ILE A 71 9.40 4.85 11.16
C ILE A 71 10.52 4.13 11.91
N THR A 72 10.73 4.48 13.18
CA THR A 72 11.78 3.94 14.02
C THR A 72 11.24 3.34 15.31
N ASP A 73 10.68 4.16 16.19
CA ASP A 73 10.20 3.73 17.50
C ASP A 73 8.69 3.53 17.54
N GLU A 74 8.02 3.89 16.46
CA GLU A 74 6.57 3.74 16.37
C GLU A 74 6.18 2.26 16.41
N LYS A 75 5.14 1.97 17.16
CA LYS A 75 4.63 0.61 17.29
C LYS A 75 3.89 0.22 16.00
N ILE A 76 4.24 -0.94 15.47
CA ILE A 76 3.53 -1.53 14.34
C ILE A 76 2.84 -2.79 14.83
N ASP A 77 1.53 -2.71 15.02
CA ASP A 77 0.72 -3.89 15.35
C ASP A 77 0.48 -4.72 14.08
N LYS A 78 -0.12 -5.89 14.25
CA LYS A 78 -0.52 -6.73 13.12
C LYS A 78 -1.50 -5.96 12.22
N PRO A 79 -1.60 -6.30 10.94
CA PRO A 79 -2.58 -5.64 10.07
C PRO A 79 -3.98 -5.85 10.60
N PHE A 80 -4.80 -4.81 10.51
CA PHE A 80 -6.18 -4.88 10.98
C PHE A 80 -7.16 -5.27 9.89
N MET A 81 -6.75 -5.20 8.64
CA MET A 81 -7.61 -5.51 7.50
C MET A 81 -6.79 -6.04 6.34
N LYS A 82 -7.36 -6.99 5.62
CA LYS A 82 -6.82 -7.51 4.36
C LYS A 82 -7.90 -7.37 3.30
N VAL A 83 -7.55 -6.73 2.19
CA VAL A 83 -8.46 -6.62 1.04
C VAL A 83 -7.87 -7.41 -0.11
N THR A 84 -8.67 -8.29 -0.70
CA THR A 84 -8.25 -9.11 -1.83
C THR A 84 -9.08 -8.73 -3.05
N TYR A 85 -8.41 -8.45 -4.17
CA TYR A 85 -9.04 -8.22 -5.45
C TYR A 85 -8.66 -9.34 -6.40
N LEU A 86 -9.67 -9.98 -6.98
CA LEU A 86 -9.47 -11.00 -8.01
C LEU A 86 -9.98 -10.42 -9.32
N SER A 87 -9.09 -10.29 -10.29
CA SER A 87 -9.36 -9.62 -11.55
C SER A 87 -8.99 -10.50 -12.72
N LYS A 88 -9.98 -10.77 -13.57
CA LYS A 88 -9.79 -11.57 -14.78
C LYS A 88 -9.28 -10.67 -15.91
N ASP A 89 -8.34 -11.21 -16.70
CA ASP A 89 -7.76 -10.47 -17.82
C ASP A 89 -7.20 -9.11 -17.42
N TRP A 90 -6.51 -9.07 -16.29
CA TRP A 90 -5.90 -7.87 -15.75
C TRP A 90 -4.47 -8.18 -15.27
N PRO A 91 -3.46 -7.39 -15.58
CA PRO A 91 -3.48 -6.10 -16.30
C PRO A 91 -3.62 -6.23 -17.82
N GLU A 92 -3.63 -7.44 -18.34
CA GLU A 92 -3.82 -7.70 -19.77
C GLU A 92 -4.52 -9.03 -19.97
N GLU A 93 -5.00 -9.25 -21.19
CA GLU A 93 -5.69 -10.49 -21.54
C GLU A 93 -4.80 -11.72 -21.25
N GLY A 94 -5.40 -12.75 -20.68
CA GLY A 94 -4.70 -13.98 -20.30
C GLY A 94 -4.05 -13.95 -18.93
N LYS A 95 -4.00 -12.80 -18.27
CA LYS A 95 -3.50 -12.68 -16.90
C LYS A 95 -4.65 -12.49 -15.94
N ASN A 96 -4.69 -13.32 -14.91
CA ASN A 96 -5.72 -13.26 -13.88
C ASN A 96 -5.02 -12.98 -12.56
N ARG A 97 -5.18 -11.74 -12.07
CA ARG A 97 -4.43 -11.24 -10.92
C ARG A 97 -5.21 -11.37 -9.63
N LYS A 98 -4.51 -11.83 -8.60
CA LYS A 98 -4.96 -11.75 -7.22
C LYS A 98 -4.10 -10.71 -6.53
N ALA A 99 -4.71 -9.63 -6.08
CA ALA A 99 -4.00 -8.60 -5.32
C ALA A 99 -4.43 -8.66 -3.86
N GLU A 100 -3.47 -8.83 -2.95
CA GLU A 100 -3.69 -8.86 -1.52
C GLU A 100 -3.09 -7.61 -0.91
N ILE A 101 -3.93 -6.80 -0.26
CA ILE A 101 -3.49 -5.53 0.35
C ILE A 101 -3.72 -5.62 1.86
N TYR A 102 -2.63 -5.48 2.61
CA TYR A 102 -2.66 -5.51 4.08
C TYR A 102 -2.58 -4.10 4.61
N TYR A 103 -3.55 -3.73 5.45
CA TYR A 103 -3.66 -2.39 6.03
C TYR A 103 -3.20 -2.39 7.48
N TYR A 104 -2.31 -1.45 7.78
CA TYR A 104 -1.73 -1.24 9.11
C TYR A 104 -2.10 0.14 9.63
N ALA A 105 -2.28 0.27 10.94
CA ALA A 105 -2.48 1.57 11.57
C ALA A 105 -1.22 1.91 12.37
N ILE A 106 -0.66 3.10 12.13
CA ILE A 106 0.56 3.55 12.79
C ILE A 106 0.34 4.97 13.29
N GLU A 107 0.63 5.22 14.56
CA GLU A 107 0.63 6.56 15.14
C GLU A 107 2.05 7.09 15.20
N THR A 108 2.25 8.34 14.83
CA THR A 108 3.54 8.99 14.91
C THR A 108 3.40 10.46 15.26
N LEU A 109 4.39 10.99 15.98
CA LEU A 109 4.50 12.43 16.27
C LEU A 109 5.30 13.15 15.16
N LYS A 110 5.87 12.40 14.25
CA LYS A 110 6.66 12.95 13.14
C LYS A 110 5.74 13.58 12.09
N LYS A 111 6.28 14.50 11.32
CA LYS A 111 5.54 15.19 10.26
C LYS A 111 6.07 14.79 8.89
N PRO A 112 5.22 14.72 7.87
CA PRO A 112 5.68 14.52 6.51
C PRO A 112 6.72 15.57 6.13
N ASP A 113 7.75 15.15 5.41
CA ASP A 113 8.83 16.02 4.95
C ASP A 113 9.08 15.76 3.47
N ILE A 114 8.58 16.64 2.64
CA ILE A 114 8.65 16.52 1.18
C ILE A 114 10.11 16.48 0.68
N SER A 115 11.05 17.10 1.43
CA SER A 115 12.46 17.11 1.03
C SER A 115 13.12 15.74 1.13
N LYS A 116 12.54 14.81 1.88
CA LYS A 116 13.04 13.45 2.07
C LYS A 116 12.31 12.41 1.23
N VAL A 117 11.34 12.87 0.46
CA VAL A 117 10.51 11.98 -0.36
C VAL A 117 11.31 11.48 -1.56
N ASN A 118 11.19 10.19 -1.86
CA ASN A 118 11.85 9.53 -2.97
C ASN A 118 10.80 8.84 -3.85
N TYR A 119 10.08 9.66 -4.62
CA TYR A 119 9.05 9.17 -5.52
C TYR A 119 9.65 8.41 -6.70
N THR A 120 8.92 7.42 -7.20
CA THR A 120 9.17 6.85 -8.52
C THR A 120 8.86 7.91 -9.57
N GLU A 121 9.32 7.73 -10.80
CA GLU A 121 9.03 8.68 -11.88
C GLU A 121 7.53 8.87 -12.08
N HIS A 122 6.75 7.79 -12.00
CA HIS A 122 5.30 7.84 -12.10
C HIS A 122 4.68 8.69 -10.98
N GLU A 123 5.12 8.50 -9.75
CA GLU A 123 4.63 9.24 -8.60
C GLU A 123 4.96 10.74 -8.68
N LYS A 124 6.14 11.08 -9.20
CA LYS A 124 6.53 12.48 -9.42
C LYS A 124 5.63 13.16 -10.43
N GLU A 125 5.31 12.48 -11.52
CA GLU A 125 4.43 13.02 -12.56
C GLU A 125 3.02 13.24 -12.04
N GLU A 126 2.56 12.42 -11.12
CA GLU A 126 1.21 12.49 -10.58
C GLU A 126 1.08 13.33 -9.30
N ASN A 127 2.15 13.99 -8.88
CA ASN A 127 2.17 14.85 -7.68
C ASN A 127 1.72 14.12 -6.42
N PHE A 128 2.22 12.95 -6.21
CA PHE A 128 1.94 12.19 -4.99
C PHE A 128 2.42 12.97 -3.78
N LYS A 129 1.58 13.09 -2.73
CA LYS A 129 1.86 13.88 -1.52
C LYS A 129 1.63 13.08 -0.25
#